data_d0900c55108cd131eae7bc87cf0fee5f
#
_entry.id   d0900c55108cd131eae7bc87cf0fee5f
#
_cell.length_a   1.000
_cell.length_b   1.000
_cell.length_c   1.000
_cell.angle_alpha   90.00
_cell.angle_beta   90.00
_cell.angle_gamma   90.00
#
_symmetry.space_group_name_H-M   'P 1'
#
loop_
_entity.id
_entity.type
_entity.pdbx_description
1 polymer ?
#
loop_
_entity_poly.entity_id
_entity_poly.type
_entity_poly.pdbx_seq_one_letter_code
_entity_poly.pdbx_strand_id
1 'polypeptide(L)'
;MLNFFLDVIMVCVIGCVLIYALPTLWSYLESTETKQDRTIFALTDDGWRIALHNYAPRGPRIGKPVILCHGIAGNRFIFDLNNAPSLADYLRSQNRDVWVAELRGSGCSGRPGILLSDNPLNWSFDDHLNYDVEAIIRNVINETGADSVHWVGHSMGGMLIEAYISRKKSSGVASAVALGSPTDFTGMQTHQFRHVLKIGAVLKVIPFNPMILLMKCFFPILRFCPGLLSTLFCSENIEWWVIRKISAIGIEPVSSSALWSDMARFLSEGKFAGPSGRPYLQGIEESKTPLLAISGAKDIMAPQKAVLSVCEASADGCVRESVILGKQTGLEQDYGHVDLLLGKRAREEVFPIIEKWLARWDSVISQKCIGTQN
;
A
#
# COMPACT_ATOMS: atom_id res chain seq x y z
N MET A 1 -35.71 -26.34 -25.83
CA MET A 1 -35.34 -24.93 -25.54
C MET A 1 -35.44 -24.57 -24.07
N LEU A 2 -36.56 -24.84 -23.37
CA LEU A 2 -36.74 -24.51 -21.96
C LEU A 2 -35.66 -25.18 -21.05
N ASN A 3 -35.43 -26.48 -21.21
CA ASN A 3 -34.43 -27.20 -20.41
C ASN A 3 -33.01 -26.65 -20.65
N PHE A 4 -32.62 -26.35 -21.90
CA PHE A 4 -31.34 -25.73 -22.19
C PHE A 4 -31.19 -24.35 -21.50
N PHE A 5 -32.25 -23.55 -21.48
CA PHE A 5 -32.27 -22.25 -20.79
C PHE A 5 -32.11 -22.39 -19.27
N LEU A 6 -32.79 -23.40 -18.69
CA LEU A 6 -32.68 -23.73 -17.27
C LEU A 6 -31.27 -24.24 -16.91
N ASP A 7 -30.66 -25.07 -17.76
CA ASP A 7 -29.30 -25.55 -17.55
C ASP A 7 -28.28 -24.39 -17.59
N VAL A 8 -28.42 -23.45 -18.52
CA VAL A 8 -27.60 -22.25 -18.60
C VAL A 8 -27.76 -21.39 -17.36
N ILE A 9 -28.98 -21.13 -16.91
CA ILE A 9 -29.26 -20.38 -15.67
C ILE A 9 -28.60 -21.09 -14.48
N MET A 10 -28.78 -22.40 -14.36
CA MET A 10 -28.23 -23.19 -13.28
C MET A 10 -26.70 -23.11 -13.27
N VAL A 11 -26.04 -23.24 -14.41
CA VAL A 11 -24.58 -23.10 -14.54
C VAL A 11 -24.13 -21.69 -14.14
N CYS A 12 -24.86 -20.64 -14.56
CA CYS A 12 -24.55 -19.26 -14.18
C CYS A 12 -24.72 -19.04 -12.67
N VAL A 13 -25.80 -19.56 -12.07
CA VAL A 13 -26.03 -19.46 -10.61
C VAL A 13 -24.97 -20.20 -9.83
N ILE A 14 -24.64 -21.44 -10.22
CA ILE A 14 -23.55 -22.21 -9.59
C ILE A 14 -22.23 -21.46 -9.73
N GLY A 15 -21.93 -20.93 -10.92
CA GLY A 15 -20.74 -20.11 -11.17
C GLY A 15 -20.66 -18.88 -10.26
N CYS A 16 -21.77 -18.14 -10.12
CA CYS A 16 -21.86 -17.00 -9.19
C CYS A 16 -21.66 -17.44 -7.74
N VAL A 17 -22.30 -18.53 -7.30
CA VAL A 17 -22.11 -19.05 -5.94
C VAL A 17 -20.65 -19.43 -5.69
N LEU A 18 -20.00 -20.14 -6.60
CA LEU A 18 -18.61 -20.53 -6.46
C LEU A 18 -17.67 -19.31 -6.42
N ILE A 19 -17.91 -18.32 -7.28
CA ILE A 19 -17.06 -17.13 -7.39
C ILE A 19 -17.23 -16.18 -6.18
N TYR A 20 -18.39 -16.08 -5.58
CA TYR A 20 -18.66 -15.13 -4.50
C TYR A 20 -18.72 -15.78 -3.12
N ALA A 21 -19.44 -16.90 -2.98
CA ALA A 21 -19.64 -17.53 -1.69
C ALA A 21 -18.37 -18.21 -1.14
N LEU A 22 -17.61 -18.90 -1.98
CA LEU A 22 -16.39 -19.58 -1.52
C LEU A 22 -15.31 -18.62 -1.02
N PRO A 23 -14.94 -17.53 -1.75
CA PRO A 23 -13.98 -16.58 -1.24
C PRO A 23 -14.46 -15.85 0.02
N THR A 24 -15.75 -15.56 0.11
CA THR A 24 -16.34 -14.94 1.29
C THR A 24 -16.28 -15.87 2.51
N LEU A 25 -16.65 -17.13 2.34
CA LEU A 25 -16.53 -18.14 3.38
C LEU A 25 -15.08 -18.33 3.80
N TRP A 26 -14.17 -18.41 2.86
CA TRP A 26 -12.75 -18.54 3.16
C TRP A 26 -12.21 -17.33 3.89
N SER A 27 -12.54 -16.12 3.45
CA SER A 27 -12.17 -14.89 4.18
C SER A 27 -12.73 -14.87 5.60
N TYR A 28 -13.94 -15.38 5.80
CA TYR A 28 -14.55 -15.52 7.12
C TYR A 28 -13.80 -16.54 7.99
N LEU A 29 -13.46 -17.71 7.46
CA LEU A 29 -12.73 -18.76 8.17
C LEU A 29 -11.28 -18.34 8.54
N GLU A 30 -10.66 -17.50 7.73
CA GLU A 30 -9.31 -16.96 7.98
C GLU A 30 -9.36 -15.63 8.74
N SER A 31 -10.55 -15.13 9.09
CA SER A 31 -10.71 -13.85 9.76
C SER A 31 -9.89 -13.80 11.06
N THR A 32 -9.30 -12.66 11.33
CA THR A 32 -8.51 -12.43 12.53
C THR A 32 -8.65 -10.99 12.96
N GLU A 33 -8.48 -10.74 14.25
CA GLU A 33 -8.43 -9.39 14.79
C GLU A 33 -7.03 -8.81 14.60
N THR A 34 -6.97 -7.52 14.39
CA THR A 34 -5.75 -6.72 14.46
C THR A 34 -5.61 -6.13 15.87
N LYS A 35 -4.41 -5.68 16.23
CA LYS A 35 -4.06 -5.27 17.60
C LYS A 35 -4.28 -3.78 17.87
N GLN A 36 -5.05 -3.07 17.01
CA GLN A 36 -5.34 -1.66 17.20
C GLN A 36 -6.14 -1.41 18.49
N ASP A 37 -5.92 -0.28 19.11
CA ASP A 37 -6.64 0.13 20.32
C ASP A 37 -7.98 0.79 19.96
N ARG A 38 -8.02 1.56 18.86
CA ARG A 38 -9.23 2.22 18.37
C ARG A 38 -9.20 2.41 16.86
N THR A 39 -10.37 2.63 16.28
CA THR A 39 -10.54 3.03 14.89
C THR A 39 -11.35 4.32 14.83
N ILE A 40 -10.84 5.31 14.11
CA ILE A 40 -11.57 6.53 13.78
C ILE A 40 -11.75 6.64 12.27
N PHE A 41 -12.57 7.59 11.82
CA PHE A 41 -12.81 7.81 10.40
C PHE A 41 -12.48 9.26 10.04
N ALA A 42 -11.53 9.42 9.11
CA ALA A 42 -11.26 10.69 8.47
C ALA A 42 -12.27 10.91 7.33
N LEU A 43 -12.90 12.07 7.30
CA LEU A 43 -13.76 12.46 6.18
C LEU A 43 -12.92 13.20 5.15
N THR A 44 -12.95 12.75 3.91
CA THR A 44 -12.34 13.42 2.77
C THR A 44 -13.22 14.56 2.28
N ASP A 45 -12.61 15.53 1.58
CA ASP A 45 -13.36 16.69 1.07
C ASP A 45 -14.37 16.30 -0.05
N ASP A 46 -14.19 15.13 -0.67
CA ASP A 46 -15.13 14.54 -1.63
C ASP A 46 -16.09 13.50 -0.98
N GLY A 47 -16.17 13.46 0.36
CA GLY A 47 -17.21 12.74 1.11
C GLY A 47 -16.92 11.29 1.47
N TRP A 48 -15.71 10.77 1.24
CA TRP A 48 -15.35 9.42 1.64
C TRP A 48 -14.95 9.34 3.12
N ARG A 49 -15.26 8.19 3.74
CA ARG A 49 -14.82 7.86 5.09
C ARG A 49 -13.61 6.93 5.02
N ILE A 50 -12.46 7.41 5.46
CA ILE A 50 -11.18 6.69 5.50
C ILE A 50 -10.95 6.17 6.91
N ALA A 51 -10.81 4.86 7.07
CA ALA A 51 -10.55 4.24 8.36
C ALA A 51 -9.08 4.44 8.77
N LEU A 52 -8.89 4.90 10.00
CA LEU A 52 -7.60 5.08 10.65
C LEU A 52 -7.55 4.23 11.92
N HIS A 53 -6.73 3.20 11.92
CA HIS A 53 -6.56 2.27 13.03
C HIS A 53 -5.37 2.69 13.87
N ASN A 54 -5.62 3.12 15.10
CA ASN A 54 -4.59 3.59 16.01
C ASN A 54 -4.02 2.46 16.87
N TYR A 55 -2.72 2.41 16.93
CA TYR A 55 -1.91 1.58 17.82
C TYR A 55 -1.16 2.53 18.77
N ALA A 56 -1.78 2.82 19.91
CA ALA A 56 -1.22 3.74 20.90
C ALA A 56 0.11 3.21 21.46
N PRO A 57 1.07 4.09 21.79
CA PRO A 57 2.33 3.67 22.36
C PRO A 57 2.12 2.94 23.71
N ARG A 58 2.98 1.99 24.03
CA ARG A 58 2.90 1.23 25.30
C ARG A 58 3.40 2.01 26.51
N GLY A 59 4.13 3.09 26.28
CA GLY A 59 4.67 4.02 27.26
C GLY A 59 4.55 5.47 26.79
N PRO A 60 5.33 6.41 27.33
CA PRO A 60 5.38 7.78 26.83
C PRO A 60 5.69 7.80 25.33
N ARG A 61 4.91 8.53 24.54
CA ARG A 61 5.09 8.67 23.11
C ARG A 61 6.49 9.22 22.78
N ILE A 62 7.19 8.55 21.90
CA ILE A 62 8.49 8.97 21.36
C ILE A 62 8.27 9.44 19.92
N GLY A 63 8.77 10.64 19.62
CA GLY A 63 8.78 11.20 18.27
C GLY A 63 7.39 11.56 17.72
N LYS A 64 7.36 11.71 16.41
CA LYS A 64 6.15 12.07 15.67
C LYS A 64 5.28 10.85 15.40
N PRO A 65 3.94 11.04 15.24
CA PRO A 65 3.04 9.94 14.83
C PRO A 65 3.47 9.35 13.50
N VAL A 66 3.24 8.04 13.33
CA VAL A 66 3.60 7.29 12.12
C VAL A 66 2.34 6.80 11.43
N ILE A 67 2.16 7.21 10.19
CA ILE A 67 1.10 6.69 9.30
C ILE A 67 1.67 5.52 8.50
N LEU A 68 0.95 4.39 8.48
CA LEU A 68 1.23 3.23 7.63
C LEU A 68 0.15 3.14 6.56
N CYS A 69 0.53 3.14 5.27
CA CYS A 69 -0.40 3.13 4.14
C CYS A 69 -0.10 1.96 3.20
N HIS A 70 -1.11 1.14 2.96
CA HIS A 70 -1.01 -0.05 2.11
C HIS A 70 -0.99 0.25 0.60
N GLY A 71 -0.64 -0.77 -0.20
CA GLY A 71 -0.65 -0.71 -1.65
C GLY A 71 -2.04 -0.96 -2.27
N ILE A 72 -2.06 -1.01 -3.62
CA ILE A 72 -3.27 -1.35 -4.37
C ILE A 72 -3.79 -2.73 -3.96
N ALA A 73 -5.10 -2.88 -3.86
CA ALA A 73 -5.75 -4.11 -3.45
C ALA A 73 -5.35 -4.64 -2.05
N GLY A 74 -4.69 -3.81 -1.23
CA GLY A 74 -4.32 -4.14 0.14
C GLY A 74 -5.28 -3.56 1.17
N ASN A 75 -5.02 -3.89 2.42
CA ASN A 75 -5.66 -3.30 3.60
C ASN A 75 -4.70 -3.36 4.81
N ARG A 76 -5.20 -3.07 6.02
CA ARG A 76 -4.39 -3.04 7.26
C ARG A 76 -3.62 -4.32 7.58
N PHE A 77 -4.08 -5.48 7.10
CA PHE A 77 -3.46 -6.76 7.42
C PHE A 77 -2.03 -6.91 6.87
N ILE A 78 -1.61 -6.10 5.90
CA ILE A 78 -0.22 -6.08 5.46
C ILE A 78 0.72 -5.56 6.56
N PHE A 79 0.22 -4.74 7.49
CA PHE A 79 0.98 -4.15 8.60
C PHE A 79 0.74 -4.81 9.94
N ASP A 80 -0.37 -5.54 10.09
CA ASP A 80 -0.72 -6.26 11.33
C ASP A 80 -1.50 -7.54 11.03
N LEU A 81 -0.78 -8.57 10.66
CA LEU A 81 -1.33 -9.92 10.50
C LEU A 81 -1.02 -10.73 11.77
N ASN A 82 -2.05 -11.20 12.45
CA ASN A 82 -1.91 -11.95 13.70
C ASN A 82 -0.97 -13.16 13.54
N ASN A 83 -0.01 -13.31 14.47
CA ASN A 83 1.04 -14.33 14.50
C ASN A 83 2.11 -14.22 13.37
N ALA A 84 2.08 -13.15 12.56
CA ALA A 84 3.14 -12.83 11.60
C ALA A 84 3.93 -11.59 12.07
N PRO A 85 5.07 -11.26 11.43
CA PRO A 85 5.69 -9.96 11.65
C PRO A 85 4.69 -8.83 11.44
N SER A 86 4.59 -7.92 12.40
CA SER A 86 3.70 -6.76 12.38
C SER A 86 4.52 -5.49 12.54
N LEU A 87 4.59 -4.67 11.49
CA LEU A 87 5.27 -3.38 11.56
C LEU A 87 4.54 -2.43 12.51
N ALA A 88 3.22 -2.46 12.55
CA ALA A 88 2.43 -1.63 13.46
C ALA A 88 2.75 -1.96 14.94
N ASP A 89 2.75 -3.24 15.33
CA ASP A 89 3.08 -3.66 16.69
C ASP A 89 4.57 -3.45 17.03
N TYR A 90 5.46 -3.61 16.04
CA TYR A 90 6.88 -3.31 16.23
C TYR A 90 7.11 -1.84 16.57
N LEU A 91 6.60 -0.91 15.75
CA LEU A 91 6.76 0.52 15.99
C LEU A 91 6.07 0.97 17.28
N ARG A 92 4.87 0.42 17.58
CA ARG A 92 4.20 0.61 18.86
C ARG A 92 5.08 0.17 20.03
N SER A 93 5.80 -0.95 19.91
CA SER A 93 6.71 -1.44 20.96
C SER A 93 7.92 -0.53 21.17
N GLN A 94 8.25 0.30 20.17
CA GLN A 94 9.25 1.37 20.26
C GLN A 94 8.64 2.69 20.81
N ASN A 95 7.43 2.62 21.39
CA ASN A 95 6.66 3.77 21.89
C ASN A 95 6.28 4.82 20.83
N ARG A 96 6.13 4.40 19.56
CA ARG A 96 5.55 5.22 18.50
C ARG A 96 4.02 5.20 18.56
N ASP A 97 3.41 6.35 18.28
CA ASP A 97 1.96 6.46 18.03
C ASP A 97 1.71 6.13 16.55
N VAL A 98 1.15 4.95 16.29
CA VAL A 98 1.05 4.38 14.94
C VAL A 98 -0.40 4.40 14.45
N TRP A 99 -0.60 4.79 13.21
CA TRP A 99 -1.88 4.91 12.55
C TRP A 99 -1.87 4.16 11.22
N VAL A 100 -2.57 3.04 11.15
CA VAL A 100 -2.73 2.29 9.89
C VAL A 100 -3.93 2.85 9.15
N ALA A 101 -3.69 3.41 7.97
CA ALA A 101 -4.72 3.96 7.11
C ALA A 101 -5.19 2.92 6.09
N GLU A 102 -6.49 2.76 5.93
CA GLU A 102 -7.10 2.01 4.84
C GLU A 102 -7.66 2.99 3.81
N LEU A 103 -7.15 2.94 2.59
CA LEU A 103 -7.58 3.81 1.49
C LEU A 103 -9.05 3.57 1.12
N ARG A 104 -9.69 4.51 0.42
CA ARG A 104 -11.08 4.36 -0.05
C ARG A 104 -11.30 3.03 -0.75
N GLY A 105 -12.43 2.39 -0.49
CA GLY A 105 -12.80 1.10 -1.06
C GLY A 105 -12.11 -0.11 -0.43
N SER A 106 -11.23 0.07 0.56
CA SER A 106 -10.49 -1.02 1.23
C SER A 106 -10.90 -1.15 2.71
N GLY A 107 -10.86 -2.36 3.21
CA GLY A 107 -11.05 -2.69 4.63
C GLY A 107 -12.32 -2.12 5.25
N CYS A 108 -12.14 -1.33 6.31
CA CYS A 108 -13.21 -0.63 7.03
C CYS A 108 -13.56 0.73 6.43
N SER A 109 -12.78 1.23 5.46
CA SER A 109 -13.08 2.49 4.79
C SER A 109 -14.37 2.41 3.98
N GLY A 110 -14.95 3.58 3.69
CA GLY A 110 -16.16 3.68 2.90
C GLY A 110 -16.07 2.87 1.60
N ARG A 111 -17.10 2.10 1.32
CA ARG A 111 -17.22 1.32 0.08
C ARG A 111 -18.22 1.97 -0.86
N PRO A 112 -18.05 1.86 -2.18
CA PRO A 112 -19.05 2.30 -3.11
C PRO A 112 -20.31 1.46 -2.92
N GLY A 113 -21.47 2.09 -2.84
CA GLY A 113 -22.76 1.41 -2.72
C GLY A 113 -23.47 1.38 -4.05
N ILE A 114 -23.97 0.20 -4.43
CA ILE A 114 -24.82 0.08 -5.62
C ILE A 114 -26.24 0.63 -5.33
N LEU A 115 -26.67 0.63 -4.06
CA LEU A 115 -28.05 1.00 -3.67
C LEU A 115 -28.15 1.87 -2.41
N LEU A 116 -27.12 1.98 -1.57
CA LEU A 116 -27.22 2.56 -0.22
C LEU A 116 -26.04 3.48 0.18
N SER A 117 -25.16 3.83 -0.74
CA SER A 117 -24.02 4.70 -0.47
C SER A 117 -23.91 5.77 -1.56
N ASP A 118 -23.69 7.01 -1.15
CA ASP A 118 -23.46 8.15 -2.04
C ASP A 118 -22.03 8.15 -2.64
N ASN A 119 -21.19 7.19 -2.24
CA ASN A 119 -19.82 7.09 -2.72
C ASN A 119 -19.78 6.64 -4.19
N PRO A 120 -19.01 7.31 -5.07
CA PRO A 120 -18.92 6.94 -6.47
C PRO A 120 -18.28 5.54 -6.62
N LEU A 121 -18.76 4.79 -7.63
CA LEU A 121 -18.22 3.47 -8.00
C LEU A 121 -16.83 3.52 -8.62
N ASN A 122 -16.31 4.71 -8.87
CA ASN A 122 -15.07 4.89 -9.62
C ASN A 122 -14.23 6.00 -9.02
N TRP A 123 -12.94 5.73 -8.82
CA TRP A 123 -11.93 6.69 -8.35
C TRP A 123 -10.58 6.38 -8.98
N SER A 124 -9.75 7.37 -9.09
CA SER A 124 -8.43 7.34 -9.72
C SER A 124 -7.28 7.38 -8.71
N PHE A 125 -6.05 7.29 -9.19
CA PHE A 125 -4.87 7.58 -8.40
C PHE A 125 -4.86 9.04 -7.89
N ASP A 126 -5.33 9.98 -8.73
CA ASP A 126 -5.45 11.39 -8.33
C ASP A 126 -6.44 11.61 -7.19
N ASP A 127 -7.52 10.82 -7.10
CA ASP A 127 -8.47 10.92 -5.99
C ASP A 127 -7.86 10.46 -4.67
N HIS A 128 -7.09 9.37 -4.68
CA HIS A 128 -6.31 8.97 -3.50
C HIS A 128 -5.31 10.06 -3.10
N LEU A 129 -4.60 10.63 -4.07
CA LEU A 129 -3.57 11.63 -3.83
C LEU A 129 -4.12 12.96 -3.30
N ASN A 130 -5.22 13.44 -3.88
CA ASN A 130 -5.75 14.76 -3.59
C ASN A 130 -6.68 14.78 -2.37
N TYR A 131 -7.33 13.66 -2.07
CA TYR A 131 -8.33 13.61 -1.00
C TYR A 131 -7.93 12.67 0.14
N ASP A 132 -7.55 11.42 -0.15
CA ASP A 132 -7.27 10.44 0.93
C ASP A 132 -6.02 10.82 1.70
N VAL A 133 -4.89 11.06 1.00
CA VAL A 133 -3.61 11.41 1.65
C VAL A 133 -3.76 12.67 2.51
N GLU A 134 -4.44 13.70 1.98
CA GLU A 134 -4.68 14.95 2.70
C GLU A 134 -5.53 14.73 3.95
N ALA A 135 -6.64 13.98 3.82
CA ALA A 135 -7.54 13.69 4.94
C ALA A 135 -6.84 12.85 6.02
N ILE A 136 -6.05 11.85 5.63
CA ILE A 136 -5.29 11.01 6.55
C ILE A 136 -4.30 11.85 7.37
N ILE A 137 -3.45 12.64 6.69
CA ILE A 137 -2.43 13.47 7.35
C ILE A 137 -3.09 14.48 8.29
N ARG A 138 -4.09 15.23 7.79
CA ARG A 138 -4.83 16.22 8.56
C ARG A 138 -5.46 15.65 9.82
N ASN A 139 -6.12 14.49 9.71
CA ASN A 139 -6.79 13.88 10.86
C ASN A 139 -5.80 13.34 11.89
N VAL A 140 -4.70 12.70 11.47
CA VAL A 140 -3.69 12.21 12.41
C VAL A 140 -3.01 13.37 13.14
N ILE A 141 -2.70 14.47 12.46
CA ILE A 141 -2.17 15.70 13.09
C ILE A 141 -3.15 16.24 14.12
N ASN A 142 -4.44 16.35 13.78
CA ASN A 142 -5.48 16.85 14.68
C ASN A 142 -5.68 15.94 15.92
N GLU A 143 -5.71 14.61 15.71
CA GLU A 143 -5.91 13.64 16.79
C GLU A 143 -4.74 13.58 17.78
N THR A 144 -3.53 13.84 17.30
CA THR A 144 -2.31 13.69 18.10
C THR A 144 -1.74 15.00 18.61
N GLY A 145 -2.23 16.14 18.09
CA GLY A 145 -1.68 17.47 18.37
C GLY A 145 -0.25 17.66 17.84
N ALA A 146 0.23 16.79 16.95
CA ALA A 146 1.55 16.91 16.35
C ALA A 146 1.58 18.01 15.28
N ASP A 147 2.77 18.56 15.00
CA ASP A 147 2.99 19.52 13.92
C ASP A 147 3.15 18.85 12.55
N SER A 148 3.57 17.57 12.56
CA SER A 148 3.82 16.78 11.38
C SER A 148 3.83 15.29 11.72
N VAL A 149 3.78 14.46 10.70
CA VAL A 149 3.74 13.00 10.81
C VAL A 149 4.87 12.36 10.00
N HIS A 150 5.24 11.13 10.34
CA HIS A 150 5.96 10.26 9.44
C HIS A 150 4.99 9.45 8.58
N TRP A 151 5.37 9.16 7.34
CA TRP A 151 4.60 8.30 6.46
C TRP A 151 5.44 7.11 6.02
N VAL A 152 4.92 5.90 6.20
CA VAL A 152 5.51 4.65 5.71
C VAL A 152 4.51 4.02 4.76
N GLY A 153 4.81 4.05 3.47
CA GLY A 153 3.93 3.53 2.42
C GLY A 153 4.49 2.26 1.77
N HIS A 154 3.64 1.27 1.58
CA HIS A 154 3.98 0.07 0.81
C HIS A 154 3.38 0.16 -0.60
N SER A 155 4.18 -0.13 -1.63
CA SER A 155 3.71 -0.17 -3.02
C SER A 155 3.00 1.14 -3.43
N MET A 156 1.74 1.12 -3.82
CA MET A 156 0.98 2.33 -4.15
C MET A 156 0.94 3.34 -2.98
N GLY A 157 0.93 2.88 -1.72
CA GLY A 157 0.98 3.78 -0.55
C GLY A 157 2.26 4.61 -0.46
N GLY A 158 3.38 4.08 -0.96
CA GLY A 158 4.63 4.84 -1.12
C GLY A 158 4.60 5.74 -2.35
N MET A 159 4.08 5.27 -3.49
CA MET A 159 3.88 6.12 -4.69
C MET A 159 3.03 7.35 -4.37
N LEU A 160 2.01 7.20 -3.52
CA LEU A 160 1.14 8.30 -3.11
C LEU A 160 1.91 9.36 -2.31
N ILE A 161 2.73 8.95 -1.35
CA ILE A 161 3.49 9.92 -0.56
C ILE A 161 4.60 10.61 -1.37
N GLU A 162 5.26 9.88 -2.26
CA GLU A 162 6.27 10.46 -3.18
C GLU A 162 5.63 11.52 -4.08
N ALA A 163 4.47 11.21 -4.66
CA ALA A 163 3.70 12.18 -5.46
C ALA A 163 3.20 13.37 -4.63
N TYR A 164 2.80 13.13 -3.37
CA TYR A 164 2.30 14.18 -2.47
C TYR A 164 3.39 15.17 -2.09
N ILE A 165 4.54 14.69 -1.62
CA ILE A 165 5.66 15.55 -1.21
C ILE A 165 6.32 16.28 -2.40
N SER A 166 6.15 15.77 -3.63
CA SER A 166 6.59 16.45 -4.86
C SER A 166 5.79 17.71 -5.15
N ARG A 167 4.52 17.74 -4.76
CA ARG A 167 3.60 18.85 -5.07
C ARG A 167 3.49 19.89 -3.96
N LYS A 168 3.84 19.52 -2.71
CA LYS A 168 3.60 20.33 -1.52
C LYS A 168 4.91 20.80 -0.87
N LYS A 169 5.17 22.10 -0.87
CA LYS A 169 6.36 22.69 -0.20
C LYS A 169 6.32 22.52 1.32
N SER A 170 5.14 22.54 1.93
CA SER A 170 4.91 22.20 3.34
C SER A 170 3.83 21.15 3.42
N SER A 171 4.25 19.90 3.54
CA SER A 171 3.36 18.74 3.42
C SER A 171 2.74 18.28 4.74
N GLY A 172 3.17 18.81 5.90
CA GLY A 172 2.85 18.19 7.20
C GLY A 172 3.52 16.81 7.40
N VAL A 173 4.48 16.46 6.54
CA VAL A 173 5.21 15.18 6.57
C VAL A 173 6.65 15.44 6.99
N ALA A 174 7.05 14.89 8.13
CA ALA A 174 8.38 15.03 8.71
C ALA A 174 9.41 14.18 7.95
N SER A 175 9.05 12.96 7.59
CA SER A 175 9.80 12.10 6.67
C SER A 175 8.91 11.05 6.05
N ALA A 176 9.35 10.48 4.93
CA ALA A 176 8.66 9.42 4.22
C ALA A 176 9.54 8.18 4.07
N VAL A 177 8.91 7.01 4.09
CA VAL A 177 9.51 5.72 3.70
C VAL A 177 8.61 5.09 2.64
N ALA A 178 9.18 4.73 1.50
CA ALA A 178 8.51 4.04 0.41
C ALA A 178 9.08 2.64 0.24
N LEU A 179 8.27 1.61 0.52
CA LEU A 179 8.68 0.21 0.42
C LEU A 179 8.11 -0.43 -0.85
N GLY A 180 8.96 -0.92 -1.74
CA GLY A 180 8.54 -1.57 -2.96
C GLY A 180 7.64 -0.67 -3.83
N SER A 181 7.94 0.63 -3.91
CA SER A 181 7.10 1.64 -4.56
C SER A 181 7.73 2.07 -5.87
N PRO A 182 7.26 1.58 -7.04
CA PRO A 182 7.87 1.91 -8.31
C PRO A 182 7.44 3.30 -8.78
N THR A 183 8.41 4.10 -9.25
CA THR A 183 8.18 5.42 -9.85
C THR A 183 8.74 5.57 -11.25
N ASP A 184 9.59 4.62 -11.68
CA ASP A 184 9.99 4.45 -13.08
C ASP A 184 9.41 3.13 -13.62
N PHE A 185 8.50 3.23 -14.55
CA PHE A 185 7.85 2.10 -15.21
C PHE A 185 8.54 1.70 -16.52
N THR A 186 9.64 2.39 -16.88
CA THR A 186 10.42 2.09 -18.08
C THR A 186 11.04 0.69 -17.98
N GLY A 187 10.76 -0.17 -18.97
CA GLY A 187 11.26 -1.55 -18.95
C GLY A 187 10.43 -2.54 -18.10
N MET A 188 9.45 -2.07 -17.33
CA MET A 188 8.48 -2.94 -16.63
C MET A 188 7.45 -3.57 -17.59
N GLN A 189 7.49 -3.23 -18.87
CA GLN A 189 6.59 -3.74 -19.94
C GLN A 189 6.88 -5.20 -20.31
N THR A 190 7.26 -6.05 -19.35
CA THR A 190 7.53 -7.45 -19.61
C THR A 190 6.25 -8.18 -20.06
N HIS A 191 6.44 -9.24 -20.86
CA HIS A 191 5.35 -10.03 -21.45
C HIS A 191 4.31 -10.53 -20.43
N GLN A 192 4.74 -10.75 -19.18
CA GLN A 192 3.88 -11.20 -18.07
C GLN A 192 2.86 -10.14 -17.65
N PHE A 193 3.28 -8.86 -17.53
CA PHE A 193 2.37 -7.76 -17.21
C PHE A 193 1.42 -7.41 -18.36
N ARG A 194 1.82 -7.58 -19.61
CA ARG A 194 0.96 -7.35 -20.79
C ARG A 194 -0.30 -8.20 -20.79
N HIS A 195 -0.23 -9.45 -20.35
CA HIS A 195 -1.42 -10.32 -20.28
C HIS A 195 -2.36 -9.90 -19.17
N VAL A 196 -1.83 -9.54 -17.99
CA VAL A 196 -2.61 -9.01 -16.86
C VAL A 196 -3.31 -7.70 -17.25
N LEU A 197 -2.61 -6.81 -17.99
CA LEU A 197 -3.17 -5.54 -18.48
C LEU A 197 -4.26 -5.72 -19.53
N LYS A 198 -4.09 -6.67 -20.48
CA LYS A 198 -5.11 -6.98 -21.48
C LYS A 198 -6.39 -7.52 -20.83
N ILE A 199 -6.25 -8.39 -19.84
CA ILE A 199 -7.37 -8.93 -19.07
C ILE A 199 -8.03 -7.77 -18.26
N GLY A 200 -7.26 -6.90 -17.61
CA GLY A 200 -7.75 -5.72 -16.91
C GLY A 200 -8.52 -4.76 -17.83
N ALA A 201 -8.08 -4.58 -19.06
CA ALA A 201 -8.76 -3.73 -20.04
C ALA A 201 -10.11 -4.30 -20.51
N VAL A 202 -10.23 -5.64 -20.62
CA VAL A 202 -11.51 -6.32 -20.93
C VAL A 202 -12.48 -6.25 -19.76
N LEU A 203 -11.96 -6.22 -18.53
CA LEU A 203 -12.76 -6.18 -17.29
C LEU A 203 -13.28 -4.78 -16.91
N LYS A 204 -12.97 -3.74 -17.70
CA LYS A 204 -13.51 -2.37 -17.52
C LYS A 204 -15.05 -2.31 -17.48
N VAL A 205 -15.73 -3.32 -18.01
CA VAL A 205 -17.19 -3.38 -18.08
C VAL A 205 -17.80 -4.02 -16.82
N ILE A 206 -17.01 -4.65 -15.96
CA ILE A 206 -17.52 -5.37 -14.79
C ILE A 206 -17.12 -4.55 -13.53
N PRO A 207 -18.12 -4.05 -12.74
CA PRO A 207 -17.87 -3.21 -11.56
C PRO A 207 -17.15 -3.93 -10.40
N PHE A 208 -16.80 -5.18 -10.59
CA PHE A 208 -16.01 -5.99 -9.65
C PHE A 208 -14.78 -6.50 -10.38
N ASN A 209 -13.60 -6.43 -9.73
CA ASN A 209 -12.42 -7.06 -10.31
C ASN A 209 -12.48 -8.59 -10.10
N PRO A 210 -13.05 -9.34 -11.07
CA PRO A 210 -13.22 -10.78 -10.93
C PRO A 210 -11.88 -11.50 -10.85
N MET A 211 -10.78 -10.87 -11.28
CA MET A 211 -9.47 -11.48 -11.26
C MET A 211 -8.95 -11.69 -9.83
N ILE A 212 -9.11 -10.70 -8.94
CA ILE A 212 -8.73 -10.88 -7.53
C ILE A 212 -9.63 -11.90 -6.86
N LEU A 213 -10.91 -11.90 -7.20
CA LEU A 213 -11.86 -12.88 -6.69
C LEU A 213 -11.53 -14.28 -7.19
N LEU A 214 -11.20 -14.43 -8.47
CA LEU A 214 -10.69 -15.67 -9.05
C LEU A 214 -9.35 -16.09 -8.43
N MET A 215 -8.43 -15.17 -8.19
CA MET A 215 -7.20 -15.47 -7.46
C MET A 215 -7.51 -16.05 -6.08
N LYS A 216 -8.46 -15.48 -5.34
CA LYS A 216 -8.90 -16.04 -4.05
C LYS A 216 -9.46 -17.46 -4.20
N CYS A 217 -10.28 -17.74 -5.22
CA CYS A 217 -10.81 -19.07 -5.49
C CYS A 217 -9.72 -20.10 -5.83
N PHE A 218 -8.75 -19.69 -6.63
CA PHE A 218 -7.67 -20.57 -7.08
C PHE A 218 -6.46 -20.59 -6.15
N PHE A 219 -6.46 -19.78 -5.10
CA PHE A 219 -5.34 -19.65 -4.18
C PHE A 219 -4.84 -21.00 -3.62
N PRO A 220 -5.70 -21.95 -3.21
CA PRO A 220 -5.22 -23.26 -2.75
C PRO A 220 -4.39 -24.01 -3.81
N ILE A 221 -4.67 -23.74 -5.10
CA ILE A 221 -3.97 -24.35 -6.24
C ILE A 221 -2.66 -23.62 -6.53
N LEU A 222 -2.55 -22.32 -6.20
CA LEU A 222 -1.34 -21.52 -6.43
C LEU A 222 -0.10 -22.09 -5.73
N ARG A 223 -0.28 -22.89 -4.67
CA ARG A 223 0.82 -23.63 -4.04
C ARG A 223 1.60 -24.49 -5.03
N PHE A 224 0.92 -24.98 -6.06
CA PHE A 224 1.51 -25.82 -7.11
C PHE A 224 2.05 -25.02 -8.30
N CYS A 225 1.91 -23.69 -8.25
CA CYS A 225 2.35 -22.75 -9.29
C CYS A 225 3.39 -21.76 -8.71
N PRO A 226 4.59 -22.20 -8.32
CA PRO A 226 5.57 -21.36 -7.62
C PRO A 226 5.99 -20.14 -8.45
N GLY A 227 6.01 -20.22 -9.77
CA GLY A 227 6.32 -19.09 -10.64
C GLY A 227 5.31 -17.94 -10.59
N LEU A 228 4.05 -18.23 -10.26
CA LEU A 228 3.03 -17.18 -10.09
C LEU A 228 3.16 -16.54 -8.72
N LEU A 229 3.46 -17.33 -7.68
CA LEU A 229 3.69 -16.81 -6.34
C LEU A 229 4.94 -15.95 -6.25
N SER A 230 5.99 -16.28 -7.00
CA SER A 230 7.25 -15.52 -7.01
C SER A 230 7.10 -14.08 -7.51
N THR A 231 5.97 -13.75 -8.15
CA THR A 231 5.67 -12.36 -8.53
C THR A 231 5.44 -11.46 -7.32
N LEU A 232 4.82 -12.00 -6.27
CA LEU A 232 4.48 -11.25 -5.05
C LEU A 232 5.39 -11.55 -3.87
N PHE A 233 5.95 -12.75 -3.82
CA PHE A 233 6.65 -13.27 -2.65
C PHE A 233 7.99 -13.91 -3.03
N CYS A 234 9.00 -13.70 -2.21
CA CYS A 234 10.16 -14.58 -2.18
C CYS A 234 9.79 -15.82 -1.35
N SER A 235 9.52 -16.95 -2.01
CA SER A 235 8.97 -18.15 -1.37
C SER A 235 9.83 -18.71 -0.23
N GLU A 236 11.14 -18.44 -0.23
CA GLU A 236 12.06 -18.84 0.83
C GLU A 236 11.90 -18.00 2.09
N ASN A 237 11.47 -16.75 1.95
CA ASN A 237 11.38 -15.76 3.03
C ASN A 237 9.98 -15.62 3.63
N ILE A 238 8.97 -16.35 3.17
CA ILE A 238 7.61 -16.22 3.70
C ILE A 238 7.05 -17.59 4.07
N GLU A 239 6.27 -17.65 5.15
CA GLU A 239 5.59 -18.88 5.57
C GLU A 239 4.32 -19.11 4.74
N TRP A 240 4.04 -20.35 4.36
CA TRP A 240 2.86 -20.67 3.56
C TRP A 240 1.53 -20.25 4.23
N TRP A 241 1.44 -20.38 5.55
CA TRP A 241 0.24 -19.96 6.27
C TRP A 241 0.01 -18.45 6.21
N VAL A 242 1.10 -17.65 6.17
CA VAL A 242 1.04 -16.18 5.98
C VAL A 242 0.49 -15.86 4.60
N ILE A 243 1.04 -16.50 3.55
CA ILE A 243 0.56 -16.35 2.18
C ILE A 243 -0.94 -16.67 2.09
N ARG A 244 -1.34 -17.81 2.67
CA ARG A 244 -2.73 -18.26 2.70
C ARG A 244 -3.64 -17.22 3.38
N LYS A 245 -3.23 -16.73 4.54
CA LYS A 245 -4.01 -15.80 5.35
C LYS A 245 -4.11 -14.43 4.70
N ILE A 246 -2.99 -13.86 4.25
CA ILE A 246 -2.99 -12.54 3.59
C ILE A 246 -3.80 -12.56 2.29
N SER A 247 -3.78 -13.67 1.54
CA SER A 247 -4.59 -13.81 0.33
C SER A 247 -6.09 -13.91 0.63
N ALA A 248 -6.46 -14.47 1.78
CA ALA A 248 -7.86 -14.55 2.19
C ALA A 248 -8.43 -13.21 2.64
N ILE A 249 -7.69 -12.47 3.49
CA ILE A 249 -8.21 -11.29 4.20
C ILE A 249 -7.48 -10.00 3.89
N GLY A 250 -6.24 -10.06 3.41
CA GLY A 250 -5.41 -8.88 3.14
C GLY A 250 -5.42 -8.41 1.69
N ILE A 251 -5.95 -9.22 0.76
CA ILE A 251 -6.13 -8.84 -0.65
C ILE A 251 -7.59 -8.51 -0.88
N GLU A 252 -7.85 -7.29 -1.32
CA GLU A 252 -9.20 -6.78 -1.56
C GLU A 252 -9.47 -6.57 -3.05
N PRO A 253 -10.69 -6.88 -3.54
CA PRO A 253 -11.08 -6.52 -4.89
C PRO A 253 -11.17 -5.00 -5.01
N VAL A 254 -10.33 -4.42 -5.87
CA VAL A 254 -10.44 -2.99 -6.19
C VAL A 254 -11.61 -2.78 -7.13
N SER A 255 -12.61 -2.07 -6.65
CA SER A 255 -13.86 -1.83 -7.40
C SER A 255 -13.72 -0.71 -8.45
N SER A 256 -12.61 0.06 -8.44
CA SER A 256 -12.43 1.20 -9.34
C SER A 256 -11.75 0.83 -10.65
N SER A 257 -12.47 1.01 -11.75
CA SER A 257 -11.91 0.85 -13.10
C SER A 257 -10.96 1.99 -13.49
N ALA A 258 -11.13 3.20 -12.94
CA ALA A 258 -10.23 4.32 -13.20
C ALA A 258 -8.86 4.07 -12.57
N LEU A 259 -8.80 3.59 -11.33
CA LEU A 259 -7.53 3.24 -10.68
C LEU A 259 -6.77 2.16 -11.45
N TRP A 260 -7.48 1.10 -11.91
CA TRP A 260 -6.87 0.08 -12.77
C TRP A 260 -6.39 0.65 -14.11
N SER A 261 -7.13 1.60 -14.69
CA SER A 261 -6.72 2.28 -15.92
C SER A 261 -5.46 3.12 -15.72
N ASP A 262 -5.31 3.77 -14.56
CA ASP A 262 -4.10 4.51 -14.22
C ASP A 262 -2.90 3.56 -14.09
N MET A 263 -3.02 2.45 -13.35
CA MET A 263 -1.95 1.45 -13.26
C MET A 263 -1.57 0.86 -14.62
N ALA A 264 -2.57 0.55 -15.45
CA ALA A 264 -2.34 0.06 -16.81
C ALA A 264 -1.62 1.10 -17.67
N ARG A 265 -1.96 2.37 -17.53
CA ARG A 265 -1.32 3.48 -18.24
C ARG A 265 0.13 3.66 -17.80
N PHE A 266 0.42 3.66 -16.50
CA PHE A 266 1.81 3.74 -16.00
C PHE A 266 2.69 2.64 -16.60
N LEU A 267 2.18 1.40 -16.61
CA LEU A 267 2.90 0.27 -17.17
C LEU A 267 3.03 0.34 -18.70
N SER A 268 1.98 0.77 -19.42
CA SER A 268 2.00 0.80 -20.89
C SER A 268 2.82 1.95 -21.45
N GLU A 269 2.79 3.10 -20.81
CA GLU A 269 3.54 4.29 -21.20
C GLU A 269 4.96 4.32 -20.62
N GLY A 270 5.24 3.50 -19.62
CA GLY A 270 6.51 3.51 -18.89
C GLY A 270 6.69 4.76 -18.02
N LYS A 271 5.60 5.47 -17.69
CA LYS A 271 5.65 6.79 -17.03
C LYS A 271 4.75 6.85 -15.81
N PHE A 272 5.28 7.39 -14.72
CA PHE A 272 4.49 7.75 -13.55
C PHE A 272 3.94 9.17 -13.71
N ALA A 273 2.82 9.31 -14.42
CA ALA A 273 2.24 10.58 -14.78
C ALA A 273 0.70 10.57 -14.71
N GLY A 274 0.09 11.73 -14.47
CA GLY A 274 -1.36 11.90 -14.50
C GLY A 274 -1.95 11.79 -15.92
N PRO A 275 -3.29 11.81 -16.07
CA PRO A 275 -3.95 11.71 -17.38
C PRO A 275 -3.56 12.81 -18.36
N SER A 276 -3.15 13.99 -17.86
CA SER A 276 -2.65 15.11 -18.67
C SER A 276 -1.21 14.94 -19.15
N GLY A 277 -0.54 13.85 -18.80
CA GLY A 277 0.88 13.62 -19.06
C GLY A 277 1.83 14.31 -18.08
N ARG A 278 1.31 15.05 -17.09
CA ARG A 278 2.14 15.70 -16.07
C ARG A 278 2.74 14.64 -15.13
N PRO A 279 4.09 14.59 -14.98
CA PRO A 279 4.73 13.65 -14.06
C PRO A 279 4.29 13.86 -12.60
N TYR A 280 4.01 12.79 -11.87
CA TYR A 280 3.66 12.89 -10.45
C TYR A 280 4.85 13.33 -9.58
N LEU A 281 6.06 13.02 -9.99
CA LEU A 281 7.27 13.45 -9.30
C LEU A 281 7.80 14.83 -9.76
N GLN A 282 7.01 15.59 -10.55
CA GLN A 282 7.41 16.96 -10.91
C GLN A 282 7.52 17.81 -9.65
N GLY A 283 8.74 18.31 -9.36
CA GLY A 283 9.07 19.08 -8.16
C GLY A 283 9.62 18.26 -6.99
N ILE A 284 9.84 16.95 -7.17
CA ILE A 284 10.44 16.10 -6.12
C ILE A 284 11.84 16.59 -5.74
N GLU A 285 12.58 17.12 -6.71
CA GLU A 285 13.92 17.70 -6.53
C GLU A 285 13.92 18.93 -5.60
N GLU A 286 12.81 19.65 -5.50
CA GLU A 286 12.66 20.80 -4.59
C GLU A 286 12.11 20.41 -3.20
N SER A 287 11.61 19.17 -3.05
CA SER A 287 10.98 18.72 -1.81
C SER A 287 12.01 18.57 -0.70
N LYS A 288 11.78 19.28 0.40
CA LYS A 288 12.62 19.20 1.62
C LYS A 288 12.25 18.02 2.53
N THR A 289 11.19 17.29 2.25
CA THR A 289 10.79 16.12 3.02
C THR A 289 11.79 14.98 2.78
N PRO A 290 12.50 14.50 3.82
CA PRO A 290 13.39 13.35 3.69
C PRO A 290 12.65 12.10 3.25
N LEU A 291 13.24 11.35 2.30
CA LEU A 291 12.64 10.14 1.74
C LEU A 291 13.64 8.99 1.75
N LEU A 292 13.21 7.84 2.26
CA LEU A 292 13.89 6.56 2.16
C LEU A 292 13.13 5.63 1.23
N ALA A 293 13.76 5.21 0.14
CA ALA A 293 13.24 4.19 -0.78
C ALA A 293 13.82 2.81 -0.43
N ILE A 294 12.97 1.83 -0.17
CA ILE A 294 13.36 0.46 0.17
C ILE A 294 12.89 -0.51 -0.91
N SER A 295 13.81 -1.27 -1.48
CA SER A 295 13.54 -2.26 -2.53
C SER A 295 13.96 -3.67 -2.09
N GLY A 296 13.14 -4.67 -2.38
CA GLY A 296 13.51 -6.08 -2.25
C GLY A 296 14.39 -6.54 -3.41
N ALA A 297 15.43 -7.34 -3.12
CA ALA A 297 16.34 -7.84 -4.14
C ALA A 297 15.67 -8.80 -5.15
N LYS A 298 14.56 -9.43 -4.75
CA LYS A 298 13.74 -10.34 -5.56
C LYS A 298 12.34 -9.79 -5.86
N ASP A 299 12.12 -8.50 -5.67
CA ASP A 299 10.84 -7.88 -5.99
C ASP A 299 10.66 -7.75 -7.52
N ILE A 300 9.76 -8.56 -8.06
CA ILE A 300 9.41 -8.57 -9.49
C ILE A 300 8.32 -7.53 -9.78
N MET A 301 7.43 -7.25 -8.79
CA MET A 301 6.35 -6.27 -8.94
C MET A 301 6.89 -4.84 -8.99
N ALA A 302 7.93 -4.56 -8.19
CA ALA A 302 8.60 -3.28 -8.13
C ALA A 302 10.13 -3.49 -8.21
N PRO A 303 10.67 -3.70 -9.41
CA PRO A 303 12.11 -3.92 -9.59
C PRO A 303 12.94 -2.80 -9.00
N GLN A 304 14.13 -3.14 -8.51
CA GLN A 304 15.04 -2.19 -7.82
C GLN A 304 15.17 -0.87 -8.57
N LYS A 305 15.45 -0.92 -9.89
CA LYS A 305 15.58 0.30 -10.71
C LYS A 305 14.33 1.18 -10.64
N ALA A 306 13.15 0.58 -10.68
CA ALA A 306 11.88 1.31 -10.64
C ALA A 306 11.61 1.98 -9.29
N VAL A 307 12.05 1.35 -8.18
CA VAL A 307 11.90 1.88 -6.82
C VAL A 307 12.95 2.95 -6.52
N LEU A 308 14.19 2.73 -6.94
CA LEU A 308 15.30 3.61 -6.58
C LEU A 308 15.39 4.87 -7.44
N SER A 309 14.69 4.92 -8.57
CA SER A 309 14.68 6.06 -9.51
C SER A 309 14.31 7.39 -8.84
N VAL A 310 13.46 7.39 -7.83
CA VAL A 310 13.09 8.60 -7.07
C VAL A 310 14.28 9.23 -6.34
N CYS A 311 15.30 8.44 -6.01
CA CYS A 311 16.51 8.93 -5.34
C CYS A 311 17.53 9.54 -6.31
N GLU A 312 17.39 9.29 -7.62
CA GLU A 312 18.27 9.87 -8.65
C GLU A 312 17.94 11.37 -8.88
N ALA A 313 16.70 11.78 -8.62
CA ALA A 313 16.24 13.16 -8.73
C ALA A 313 16.46 13.91 -7.40
N SER A 314 17.71 14.27 -7.08
CA SER A 314 18.06 14.99 -5.85
C SER A 314 18.72 16.34 -6.17
N ALA A 315 18.18 17.42 -5.60
CA ALA A 315 18.83 18.73 -5.57
C ALA A 315 19.56 18.94 -4.22
N ASP A 316 20.43 19.94 -4.17
CA ASP A 316 21.15 20.30 -2.96
C ASP A 316 20.22 20.54 -1.75
N GLY A 317 20.53 19.88 -0.65
CA GLY A 317 19.77 19.98 0.61
C GLY A 317 18.49 19.14 0.65
N CYS A 318 18.22 18.28 -0.35
CA CYS A 318 17.18 17.25 -0.28
C CYS A 318 17.80 15.91 0.16
N VAL A 319 17.20 15.26 1.15
CA VAL A 319 17.70 13.96 1.62
C VAL A 319 16.90 12.85 0.96
N ARG A 320 17.57 12.08 0.11
CA ARG A 320 17.06 10.90 -0.58
C ARG A 320 18.01 9.76 -0.33
N GLU A 321 17.53 8.74 0.35
CA GLU A 321 18.34 7.54 0.63
C GLU A 321 17.64 6.31 0.07
N SER A 322 18.41 5.31 -0.29
CA SER A 322 17.89 4.05 -0.82
C SER A 322 18.55 2.86 -0.14
N VAL A 323 17.77 1.79 0.03
CA VAL A 323 18.23 0.52 0.60
C VAL A 323 17.71 -0.63 -0.24
N ILE A 324 18.59 -1.56 -0.59
CA ILE A 324 18.24 -2.83 -1.22
C ILE A 324 18.31 -3.91 -0.14
N LEU A 325 17.25 -4.69 0.00
CA LEU A 325 17.13 -5.75 0.99
C LEU A 325 17.30 -7.12 0.33
N GLY A 326 18.35 -7.83 0.69
CA GLY A 326 18.64 -9.16 0.15
C GLY A 326 19.98 -9.73 0.61
N LYS A 327 20.23 -10.99 0.30
CA LYS A 327 21.47 -11.69 0.63
C LYS A 327 22.70 -10.99 0.06
N GLN A 328 22.58 -10.38 -1.10
CA GLN A 328 23.65 -9.61 -1.76
C GLN A 328 24.09 -8.37 -0.96
N THR A 329 23.26 -7.88 -0.05
CA THR A 329 23.54 -6.73 0.83
C THR A 329 23.83 -7.14 2.27
N GLY A 330 24.09 -8.44 2.51
CA GLY A 330 24.50 -8.98 3.81
C GLY A 330 23.39 -9.43 4.73
N LEU A 331 22.12 -9.48 4.25
CA LEU A 331 21.00 -10.02 5.00
C LEU A 331 20.93 -11.54 4.87
N GLU A 332 20.21 -12.19 5.81
CA GLU A 332 20.02 -13.65 5.77
C GLU A 332 19.03 -14.08 4.69
N GLN A 333 18.09 -13.19 4.31
CA GLN A 333 17.03 -13.49 3.36
C GLN A 333 17.05 -12.54 2.16
N ASP A 334 16.56 -13.05 1.03
CA ASP A 334 16.13 -12.20 -0.09
C ASP A 334 14.68 -11.77 0.12
N TYR A 335 14.32 -10.58 -0.38
CA TYR A 335 12.99 -9.99 -0.20
C TYR A 335 12.32 -9.78 -1.56
N GLY A 336 11.07 -10.23 -1.67
CA GLY A 336 10.12 -9.88 -2.73
C GLY A 336 9.24 -8.70 -2.31
N HIS A 337 8.05 -8.58 -2.92
CA HIS A 337 7.19 -7.42 -2.73
C HIS A 337 6.50 -7.37 -1.36
N VAL A 338 5.79 -8.43 -1.01
CA VAL A 338 4.96 -8.50 0.22
C VAL A 338 5.80 -8.89 1.43
N ASP A 339 6.82 -9.70 1.24
CA ASP A 339 7.70 -10.16 2.31
C ASP A 339 8.67 -9.10 2.82
N LEU A 340 8.75 -7.91 2.20
CA LEU A 340 9.29 -6.70 2.85
C LEU A 340 8.62 -6.42 4.21
N LEU A 341 7.35 -6.80 4.37
CA LEU A 341 6.59 -6.58 5.60
C LEU A 341 6.25 -7.88 6.34
N LEU A 342 5.94 -8.95 5.59
CA LEU A 342 5.47 -10.22 6.15
C LEU A 342 6.49 -11.36 6.06
N GLY A 343 7.72 -11.05 5.63
CA GLY A 343 8.82 -12.01 5.55
C GLY A 343 9.25 -12.52 6.92
N LYS A 344 9.77 -13.76 6.97
CA LYS A 344 10.22 -14.45 8.19
C LYS A 344 11.16 -13.61 9.05
N ARG A 345 12.02 -12.81 8.41
CA ARG A 345 13.04 -11.98 9.06
C ARG A 345 12.76 -10.48 8.96
N ALA A 346 11.55 -10.08 8.51
CA ALA A 346 11.21 -8.67 8.35
C ALA A 346 11.33 -7.87 9.65
N ARG A 347 10.98 -8.50 10.79
CA ARG A 347 11.07 -7.88 12.11
C ARG A 347 12.52 -7.54 12.52
N GLU A 348 13.48 -8.36 12.15
CA GLU A 348 14.89 -8.21 12.50
C GLU A 348 15.68 -7.42 11.46
N GLU A 349 15.32 -7.56 10.18
CA GLU A 349 16.13 -7.04 9.08
C GLU A 349 15.55 -5.77 8.44
N VAL A 350 14.21 -5.62 8.41
CA VAL A 350 13.55 -4.50 7.72
C VAL A 350 13.08 -3.43 8.71
N PHE A 351 12.34 -3.82 9.76
CA PHE A 351 11.70 -2.87 10.67
C PHE A 351 12.69 -1.97 11.42
N PRO A 352 13.89 -2.44 11.84
CA PRO A 352 14.88 -1.57 12.45
C PRO A 352 15.42 -0.48 11.52
N ILE A 353 15.48 -0.74 10.21
CA ILE A 353 15.89 0.25 9.21
C ILE A 353 14.86 1.38 9.15
N ILE A 354 13.57 1.01 9.13
CA ILE A 354 12.47 1.98 9.15
C ILE A 354 12.52 2.80 10.43
N GLU A 355 12.60 2.15 11.61
CA GLU A 355 12.64 2.85 12.90
C GLU A 355 13.83 3.80 12.99
N LYS A 356 15.03 3.37 12.59
CA LYS A 356 16.22 4.23 12.57
C LYS A 356 16.04 5.47 11.70
N TRP A 357 15.36 5.31 10.55
CA TRP A 357 15.02 6.45 9.69
C TRP A 357 14.05 7.41 10.37
N LEU A 358 12.96 6.92 10.96
CA LEU A 358 11.97 7.74 11.64
C LEU A 358 12.61 8.51 12.81
N ALA A 359 13.40 7.82 13.64
CA ALA A 359 14.10 8.42 14.79
C ALA A 359 15.05 9.57 14.40
N ARG A 360 15.71 9.45 13.26
CA ARG A 360 16.58 10.50 12.74
C ARG A 360 15.86 11.82 12.45
N TRP A 361 14.58 11.73 12.08
CA TRP A 361 13.77 12.87 11.62
C TRP A 361 12.73 13.36 12.64
N ASP A 362 12.74 12.84 13.86
CA ASP A 362 11.87 13.31 14.94
C ASP A 362 12.18 14.74 15.38
N SER A 363 13.43 15.16 15.36
CA SER A 363 13.94 16.35 16.05
C SER A 363 14.29 17.54 15.14
N VAL A 364 14.08 17.46 13.81
CA VAL A 364 14.62 18.44 12.86
C VAL A 364 13.92 19.81 12.86
N ILE A 365 12.84 20.05 13.62
CA ILE A 365 12.09 21.33 13.58
C ILE A 365 12.34 22.26 14.78
N SER A 366 13.08 21.87 15.80
CA SER A 366 13.28 22.71 17.01
C SER A 366 14.38 23.79 16.92
N GLN A 367 15.13 23.90 15.81
CA GLN A 367 16.26 24.84 15.73
C GLN A 367 15.97 26.18 15.02
N LYS A 368 14.76 26.45 14.55
CA LYS A 368 14.45 27.73 13.86
C LYS A 368 13.77 28.80 14.71
N CYS A 369 13.49 28.54 15.99
CA CYS A 369 12.86 29.54 16.89
C CYS A 369 13.77 30.06 18.02
N ILE A 370 15.08 29.76 18.00
CA ILE A 370 16.02 30.35 18.96
C ILE A 370 17.10 31.09 18.16
N GLY A 371 16.78 32.23 17.66
CA GLY A 371 17.74 33.09 17.00
C GLY A 371 17.08 34.34 16.44
N THR A 372 16.87 35.30 17.33
CA THR A 372 17.10 36.76 17.23
C THR A 372 16.19 37.48 18.21
N GLN A 373 16.61 37.53 19.44
CA GLN A 373 16.41 38.71 20.30
C GLN A 373 17.82 39.07 20.80
N ASN A 374 18.43 40.00 20.09
CA ASN A 374 19.38 40.97 20.62
C ASN A 374 19.36 42.18 19.68
#